data_3ef0961e221636cab351c3eb506027e7
#
_entry.id   3ef0961e221636cab351c3eb506027e7
#
_cell.length_a   1.000
_cell.length_b   1.000
_cell.length_c   1.000
_cell.angle_alpha   90.00
_cell.angle_beta   90.00
_cell.angle_gamma   90.00
#
_symmetry.space_group_name_H-M   'P 1'
#
loop_
_entity.id
_entity.type
_entity.pdbx_description
1 polymer ?
#
loop_
_entity_poly.entity_id
_entity_poly.type
_entity_poly.pdbx_seq_one_letter_code
_entity_poly.pdbx_strand_id
1 'polypeptide(L)'
;MTAQPQVLKIRRPDDWHIHLRDGDMLKTIVPYTSEIYGRAIVMPNLVPPVTTVDAAMAYRQRILDAVPAGHDFTPLMTCYLTDSLDPNEVERGFNEGVFTAAKLYPANATTNSSHGVTSIDAIMPVLERMQKLGMPLLVHGEVTHAEIDIFDREARFIETVMEPLRQRLPALKVVFEHITTKDAAEYVRDGNELIAATITPQHLMFNRNHMLVGGVRPHLYCLPILKRNIHQQALRELVASGFSRAFLGTDSAPHARHRKEASCGCAGCFNAPTALASYATVFEEMNALEHFEAFCSLNGPRFYGLPVNETFIELERKTHHVEESIALTDDTLIPFLAGETVNWTVKR
;
A
#
# COMPACT_ATOMS: atom_id res chain seq x y z
N MET A 1 10.25 -12.73 31.76
CA MET A 1 9.46 -11.90 30.81
C MET A 1 9.98 -10.49 30.95
N THR A 2 10.64 -9.94 29.94
CA THR A 2 11.00 -8.52 29.91
C THR A 2 9.73 -7.70 29.85
N ALA A 3 9.63 -6.63 30.67
CA ALA A 3 8.48 -5.73 30.64
C ALA A 3 8.36 -5.15 29.22
N GLN A 4 7.16 -5.21 28.66
CA GLN A 4 6.88 -4.64 27.34
C GLN A 4 7.05 -3.11 27.37
N PRO A 5 7.62 -2.47 26.33
CA PRO A 5 7.81 -1.04 26.33
C PRO A 5 6.48 -0.30 26.44
N GLN A 6 6.46 0.81 27.17
CA GLN A 6 5.29 1.70 27.29
C GLN A 6 5.28 2.76 26.17
N VAL A 7 6.43 3.01 25.55
CA VAL A 7 6.63 3.98 24.48
C VAL A 7 7.55 3.36 23.43
N LEU A 8 7.16 3.47 22.17
CA LEU A 8 8.00 3.17 21.01
C LEU A 8 8.35 4.49 20.33
N LYS A 9 9.63 4.79 20.27
CA LYS A 9 10.16 5.94 19.53
C LYS A 9 10.83 5.42 18.26
N ILE A 10 10.32 5.83 17.11
CA ILE A 10 10.83 5.44 15.80
C ILE A 10 11.08 6.70 14.94
N ARG A 11 11.95 6.61 13.96
CA ARG A 11 12.02 7.63 12.91
C ARG A 11 10.65 7.78 12.26
N ARG A 12 10.30 8.99 11.87
CA ARG A 12 9.02 9.24 11.19
C ARG A 12 8.89 8.30 10.00
N PRO A 13 7.82 7.49 9.93
CA PRO A 13 7.66 6.49 8.88
C PRO A 13 7.30 7.11 7.54
N ASP A 14 7.43 6.32 6.48
CA ASP A 14 6.88 6.60 5.16
C ASP A 14 5.81 5.56 4.82
N ASP A 15 4.78 5.96 4.09
CA ASP A 15 3.78 5.04 3.56
C ASP A 15 4.07 4.73 2.09
N TRP A 16 4.46 3.49 1.81
CA TRP A 16 4.88 3.11 0.46
C TRP A 16 3.73 2.65 -0.45
N HIS A 17 2.49 2.81 -0.01
CA HIS A 17 1.30 2.56 -0.83
C HIS A 17 0.04 3.20 -0.23
N ILE A 18 -0.49 4.25 -0.85
CA ILE A 18 -1.71 4.91 -0.38
C ILE A 18 -2.58 5.43 -1.52
N HIS A 19 -3.92 5.41 -1.31
CA HIS A 19 -4.90 6.04 -2.19
C HIS A 19 -5.47 7.30 -1.53
N LEU A 20 -5.07 8.46 -2.02
CA LEU A 20 -5.55 9.76 -1.49
C LEU A 20 -6.81 10.28 -2.19
N ARG A 21 -7.29 9.55 -3.22
CA ARG A 21 -8.50 9.96 -3.96
C ARG A 21 -8.39 11.38 -4.51
N ASP A 22 -9.52 12.09 -4.69
CA ASP A 22 -9.57 13.47 -5.16
C ASP A 22 -10.78 14.21 -4.56
N GLY A 23 -10.89 15.53 -4.80
CA GLY A 23 -12.02 16.35 -4.37
C GLY A 23 -12.18 16.42 -2.84
N ASP A 24 -13.42 16.35 -2.37
CA ASP A 24 -13.72 16.49 -0.93
C ASP A 24 -13.18 15.31 -0.10
N MET A 25 -13.16 14.11 -0.68
CA MET A 25 -12.56 12.96 0.00
C MET A 25 -11.07 13.19 0.27
N LEU A 26 -10.33 13.73 -0.70
CA LEU A 26 -8.91 14.06 -0.54
C LEU A 26 -8.69 14.97 0.68
N LYS A 27 -9.48 16.05 0.79
CA LYS A 27 -9.38 17.02 1.91
C LYS A 27 -9.61 16.37 3.27
N THR A 28 -10.54 15.40 3.33
CA THR A 28 -10.89 14.71 4.57
C THR A 28 -9.79 13.73 5.00
N ILE A 29 -9.15 13.01 4.05
CA ILE A 29 -8.27 11.89 4.41
C ILE A 29 -6.79 12.26 4.49
N VAL A 30 -6.33 13.28 3.74
CA VAL A 30 -4.92 13.71 3.76
C VAL A 30 -4.40 14.03 5.16
N PRO A 31 -5.16 14.69 6.05
CA PRO A 31 -4.69 14.96 7.41
C PRO A 31 -4.25 13.71 8.19
N TYR A 32 -4.97 12.60 8.07
CA TYR A 32 -4.62 11.34 8.77
C TYR A 32 -3.29 10.76 8.30
N THR A 33 -2.94 10.96 7.03
CA THR A 33 -1.67 10.50 6.47
C THR A 33 -0.54 11.48 6.78
N SER A 34 -0.75 12.76 6.52
CA SER A 34 0.29 13.79 6.64
C SER A 34 0.69 14.09 8.09
N GLU A 35 -0.16 13.77 9.07
CA GLU A 35 0.18 13.85 10.50
C GLU A 35 1.28 12.84 10.88
N ILE A 36 1.19 11.62 10.32
CA ILE A 36 2.01 10.48 10.73
C ILE A 36 3.24 10.31 9.83
N TYR A 37 3.02 10.26 8.52
CA TYR A 37 4.05 9.91 7.53
C TYR A 37 4.79 11.15 7.02
N GLY A 38 6.11 11.01 6.82
CA GLY A 38 6.93 12.05 6.19
C GLY A 38 6.70 12.09 4.68
N ARG A 39 6.55 10.92 4.07
CA ARG A 39 6.30 10.74 2.64
C ARG A 39 5.27 9.64 2.42
N ALA A 40 4.62 9.67 1.25
CA ALA A 40 3.82 8.54 0.81
C ALA A 40 3.89 8.34 -0.70
N ILE A 41 3.99 7.09 -1.15
CA ILE A 41 3.79 6.70 -2.56
C ILE A 41 2.30 6.75 -2.86
N VAL A 42 1.92 7.72 -3.70
CA VAL A 42 0.53 7.98 -4.03
C VAL A 42 0.12 7.19 -5.26
N MET A 43 -0.91 6.37 -5.12
CA MET A 43 -1.43 5.55 -6.21
C MET A 43 -2.15 6.39 -7.27
N PRO A 44 -1.92 6.08 -8.56
CA PRO A 44 -2.32 6.93 -9.68
C PRO A 44 -3.71 6.63 -10.24
N ASN A 45 -4.48 5.70 -9.63
CA ASN A 45 -5.76 5.17 -10.16
C ASN A 45 -6.95 6.09 -9.87
N LEU A 46 -6.83 7.35 -10.26
CA LEU A 46 -7.95 8.29 -10.33
C LEU A 46 -8.83 8.00 -11.56
N VAL A 47 -9.87 8.78 -11.77
CA VAL A 47 -10.67 8.79 -12.99
C VAL A 47 -10.70 10.23 -13.54
N PRO A 48 -9.99 10.50 -14.64
CA PRO A 48 -9.09 9.62 -15.38
C PRO A 48 -7.80 9.28 -14.61
N PRO A 49 -7.08 8.18 -14.97
CA PRO A 49 -5.84 7.80 -14.30
C PRO A 49 -4.70 8.80 -14.58
N VAL A 50 -3.73 8.86 -13.66
CA VAL A 50 -2.55 9.74 -13.79
C VAL A 50 -1.51 9.05 -14.66
N THR A 51 -1.47 9.43 -15.94
CA THR A 51 -0.58 8.84 -16.97
C THR A 51 0.47 9.81 -17.52
N THR A 52 0.38 11.10 -17.14
CA THR A 52 1.30 12.14 -17.63
C THR A 52 1.94 12.91 -16.48
N VAL A 53 3.09 13.52 -16.78
CA VAL A 53 3.81 14.41 -15.84
C VAL A 53 2.91 15.57 -15.40
N ASP A 54 2.22 16.20 -16.33
CA ASP A 54 1.37 17.36 -16.04
C ASP A 54 0.18 16.95 -15.13
N ALA A 55 -0.43 15.78 -15.38
CA ALA A 55 -1.50 15.26 -14.53
C ALA A 55 -0.97 14.92 -13.11
N ALA A 56 0.24 14.37 -13.00
CA ALA A 56 0.86 14.06 -11.73
C ALA A 56 1.19 15.34 -10.94
N MET A 57 1.74 16.36 -11.59
CA MET A 57 2.01 17.66 -10.97
C MET A 57 0.74 18.35 -10.48
N ALA A 58 -0.32 18.35 -11.29
CA ALA A 58 -1.62 18.89 -10.92
C ALA A 58 -2.24 18.13 -9.73
N TYR A 59 -2.13 16.80 -9.70
CA TYR A 59 -2.61 16.01 -8.57
C TYR A 59 -1.76 16.24 -7.31
N ARG A 60 -0.43 16.28 -7.46
CA ARG A 60 0.48 16.62 -6.35
C ARG A 60 0.12 17.95 -5.71
N GLN A 61 -0.20 18.98 -6.52
CA GLN A 61 -0.59 20.30 -6.00
C GLN A 61 -1.89 20.21 -5.20
N ARG A 62 -2.92 19.51 -5.69
CA ARG A 62 -4.18 19.30 -4.94
C ARG A 62 -3.96 18.58 -3.60
N ILE A 63 -3.04 17.62 -3.56
CA ILE A 63 -2.66 16.95 -2.31
C ILE A 63 -2.01 17.94 -1.35
N LEU A 64 -1.04 18.74 -1.82
CA LEU A 64 -0.34 19.71 -1.00
C LEU A 64 -1.28 20.80 -0.47
N ASP A 65 -2.25 21.23 -1.27
CA ASP A 65 -3.28 22.20 -0.86
C ASP A 65 -4.23 21.62 0.24
N ALA A 66 -4.31 20.29 0.35
CA ALA A 66 -5.11 19.61 1.38
C ALA A 66 -4.31 19.25 2.64
N VAL A 67 -2.97 19.43 2.63
CA VAL A 67 -2.13 19.20 3.80
C VAL A 67 -2.35 20.32 4.82
N PRO A 68 -2.70 20.00 6.08
CA PRO A 68 -2.86 21.02 7.13
C PRO A 68 -1.57 21.81 7.39
N ALA A 69 -1.74 23.09 7.72
CA ALA A 69 -0.61 23.92 8.12
C ALA A 69 0.15 23.27 9.31
N GLY A 70 1.46 23.22 9.20
CA GLY A 70 2.34 22.61 10.20
C GLY A 70 2.64 21.12 9.99
N HIS A 71 1.96 20.44 9.06
CA HIS A 71 2.36 19.09 8.65
C HIS A 71 3.45 19.17 7.58
N ASP A 72 4.55 18.47 7.81
CA ASP A 72 5.64 18.30 6.85
C ASP A 72 5.43 16.97 6.11
N PHE A 73 4.86 17.03 4.90
CA PHE A 73 4.49 15.84 4.13
C PHE A 73 4.85 15.99 2.65
N THR A 74 5.49 14.97 2.10
CA THR A 74 5.87 14.92 0.69
C THR A 74 5.15 13.78 -0.04
N PRO A 75 4.19 14.06 -0.93
CA PRO A 75 3.62 13.06 -1.82
C PRO A 75 4.62 12.67 -2.91
N LEU A 76 4.90 11.37 -3.02
CA LEU A 76 5.72 10.76 -4.06
C LEU A 76 4.79 10.23 -5.15
N MET A 77 4.79 10.90 -6.30
CA MET A 77 3.82 10.59 -7.36
C MET A 77 4.24 9.38 -8.19
N THR A 78 3.24 8.66 -8.72
CA THR A 78 3.43 7.50 -9.57
C THR A 78 2.70 7.64 -10.90
N CYS A 79 3.23 6.98 -11.93
CA CYS A 79 2.61 6.89 -13.25
C CYS A 79 1.74 5.64 -13.35
N TYR A 80 0.52 5.77 -13.86
CA TYR A 80 -0.36 4.64 -14.15
C TYR A 80 0.04 4.00 -15.50
N LEU A 81 0.41 2.71 -15.49
CA LEU A 81 0.73 1.98 -16.72
C LEU A 81 -0.54 1.60 -17.49
N THR A 82 -0.55 1.95 -18.78
CA THR A 82 -1.56 1.53 -19.75
C THR A 82 -0.87 0.89 -20.95
N ASP A 83 -1.58 0.09 -21.73
CA ASP A 83 -1.03 -0.56 -22.93
C ASP A 83 -0.46 0.42 -23.97
N SER A 84 -0.90 1.67 -23.95
CA SER A 84 -0.51 2.72 -24.90
C SER A 84 0.39 3.81 -24.32
N LEU A 85 0.90 3.61 -23.09
CA LEU A 85 1.74 4.62 -22.42
C LEU A 85 3.06 4.83 -23.19
N ASP A 86 3.40 6.10 -23.45
CA ASP A 86 4.66 6.46 -24.10
C ASP A 86 5.85 6.29 -23.12
N PRO A 87 6.85 5.45 -23.47
CA PRO A 87 8.08 5.32 -22.66
C PRO A 87 8.82 6.65 -22.41
N ASN A 88 8.71 7.61 -23.34
CA ASN A 88 9.36 8.90 -23.18
C ASN A 88 8.70 9.76 -22.10
N GLU A 89 7.38 9.62 -21.90
CA GLU A 89 6.67 10.31 -20.82
C GLU A 89 7.09 9.79 -19.44
N VAL A 90 7.30 8.47 -19.32
CA VAL A 90 7.80 7.84 -18.09
C VAL A 90 9.23 8.29 -17.82
N GLU A 91 10.11 8.29 -18.82
CA GLU A 91 11.49 8.78 -18.69
C GLU A 91 11.54 10.25 -18.29
N ARG A 92 10.74 11.10 -18.96
CA ARG A 92 10.64 12.53 -18.64
C ARG A 92 10.27 12.72 -17.18
N GLY A 93 9.19 12.08 -16.75
CA GLY A 93 8.70 12.24 -15.38
C GLY A 93 9.66 11.73 -14.30
N PHE A 94 10.40 10.66 -14.58
CA PHE A 94 11.42 10.16 -13.65
C PHE A 94 12.63 11.09 -13.59
N ASN A 95 13.14 11.55 -14.73
CA ASN A 95 14.31 12.45 -14.80
C ASN A 95 14.01 13.84 -14.20
N GLU A 96 12.78 14.34 -14.35
CA GLU A 96 12.32 15.60 -13.75
C GLU A 96 11.99 15.44 -12.24
N GLY A 97 12.07 14.22 -11.67
CA GLY A 97 11.73 13.95 -10.26
C GLY A 97 10.25 14.06 -9.94
N VAL A 98 9.38 13.97 -10.96
CA VAL A 98 7.92 13.97 -10.79
C VAL A 98 7.41 12.57 -10.46
N PHE A 99 7.83 11.56 -11.24
CA PHE A 99 7.49 10.17 -10.94
C PHE A 99 8.57 9.50 -10.10
N THR A 100 8.19 8.93 -8.97
CA THR A 100 9.06 8.09 -8.15
C THR A 100 9.07 6.64 -8.65
N ALA A 101 7.96 6.17 -9.18
CA ALA A 101 7.74 4.80 -9.67
C ALA A 101 6.60 4.77 -10.70
N ALA A 102 6.42 3.64 -11.38
CA ALA A 102 5.21 3.40 -12.18
C ALA A 102 4.42 2.21 -11.63
N LYS A 103 3.09 2.32 -11.66
CA LYS A 103 2.16 1.33 -11.12
C LYS A 103 1.51 0.49 -12.20
N LEU A 104 1.68 -0.82 -12.06
CA LEU A 104 1.01 -1.84 -12.87
C LEU A 104 -0.25 -2.33 -12.14
N TYR A 105 -1.40 -2.10 -12.77
CA TYR A 105 -2.65 -2.78 -12.49
C TYR A 105 -2.97 -3.70 -13.66
N PRO A 106 -3.15 -5.01 -13.46
CA PRO A 106 -3.81 -5.81 -14.46
C PRO A 106 -5.22 -5.27 -14.72
N ALA A 107 -5.65 -5.24 -15.98
CA ALA A 107 -6.95 -4.69 -16.35
C ALA A 107 -8.08 -5.37 -15.54
N ASN A 108 -8.93 -4.57 -14.90
CA ASN A 108 -10.06 -5.01 -14.07
C ASN A 108 -9.69 -5.79 -12.79
N ALA A 109 -8.44 -5.71 -12.32
CA ALA A 109 -8.02 -6.39 -11.09
C ALA A 109 -8.62 -5.77 -9.83
N THR A 110 -8.80 -4.45 -9.79
CA THR A 110 -9.28 -3.70 -8.61
C THR A 110 -10.03 -2.43 -9.01
N THR A 111 -10.40 -1.61 -8.04
CA THR A 111 -11.10 -0.33 -8.26
C THR A 111 -10.32 0.58 -9.21
N ASN A 112 -11.00 1.17 -10.20
CA ASN A 112 -10.43 2.07 -11.21
C ASN A 112 -9.25 1.46 -12.00
N SER A 113 -9.30 0.15 -12.27
CA SER A 113 -8.27 -0.56 -13.06
C SER A 113 -8.72 -0.98 -14.47
N SER A 114 -9.82 -0.46 -14.97
CA SER A 114 -10.32 -0.78 -16.32
C SER A 114 -9.37 -0.33 -17.44
N HIS A 115 -8.54 0.70 -17.18
CA HIS A 115 -7.49 1.17 -18.10
C HIS A 115 -6.14 0.48 -17.85
N GLY A 116 -6.11 -0.54 -17.00
CA GLY A 116 -4.90 -1.28 -16.65
C GLY A 116 -4.31 -2.07 -17.81
N VAL A 117 -3.21 -2.73 -17.51
CA VAL A 117 -2.43 -3.49 -18.48
C VAL A 117 -3.15 -4.78 -18.86
N THR A 118 -3.35 -5.02 -20.14
CA THR A 118 -3.94 -6.25 -20.65
C THR A 118 -2.88 -7.30 -21.00
N SER A 119 -1.65 -6.86 -21.33
CA SER A 119 -0.53 -7.73 -21.67
C SER A 119 0.80 -7.09 -21.28
N ILE A 120 1.69 -7.88 -20.68
CA ILE A 120 3.06 -7.45 -20.36
C ILE A 120 3.83 -7.09 -21.66
N ASP A 121 3.55 -7.77 -22.77
CA ASP A 121 4.20 -7.47 -24.06
C ASP A 121 3.82 -6.09 -24.58
N ALA A 122 2.59 -5.62 -24.35
CA ALA A 122 2.17 -4.27 -24.75
C ALA A 122 2.98 -3.17 -24.06
N ILE A 123 3.35 -3.36 -22.81
CA ILE A 123 4.11 -2.38 -22.02
C ILE A 123 5.62 -2.66 -21.96
N MET A 124 6.11 -3.68 -22.68
CA MET A 124 7.52 -4.06 -22.62
C MET A 124 8.49 -2.89 -22.91
N PRO A 125 8.23 -2.01 -23.91
CA PRO A 125 9.10 -0.85 -24.16
C PRO A 125 9.19 0.11 -22.93
N VAL A 126 8.11 0.26 -22.19
CA VAL A 126 8.08 1.06 -20.95
C VAL A 126 8.91 0.38 -19.86
N LEU A 127 8.73 -0.93 -19.65
CA LEU A 127 9.45 -1.69 -18.62
C LEU A 127 10.95 -1.74 -18.90
N GLU A 128 11.37 -1.89 -20.17
CA GLU A 128 12.78 -1.80 -20.57
C GLU A 128 13.37 -0.41 -20.27
N ARG A 129 12.60 0.64 -20.49
CA ARG A 129 12.99 2.01 -20.16
C ARG A 129 13.14 2.18 -18.64
N MET A 130 12.18 1.69 -17.86
CA MET A 130 12.23 1.72 -16.39
C MET A 130 13.45 0.97 -15.86
N GLN A 131 13.75 -0.21 -16.42
CA GLN A 131 14.94 -0.97 -16.04
C GLN A 131 16.23 -0.16 -16.27
N LYS A 132 16.36 0.51 -17.42
CA LYS A 132 17.53 1.35 -17.73
C LYS A 132 17.69 2.54 -16.79
N LEU A 133 16.58 3.11 -16.37
CA LEU A 133 16.54 4.26 -15.45
C LEU A 133 16.72 3.86 -13.98
N GLY A 134 16.59 2.56 -13.64
CA GLY A 134 16.51 2.10 -12.27
C GLY A 134 15.20 2.51 -11.57
N MET A 135 14.17 2.87 -12.34
CA MET A 135 12.85 3.26 -11.84
C MET A 135 12.08 2.05 -11.34
N PRO A 136 11.55 2.04 -10.11
CA PRO A 136 10.80 0.91 -9.58
C PRO A 136 9.46 0.68 -10.30
N LEU A 137 9.13 -0.59 -10.55
CA LEU A 137 7.81 -1.06 -10.95
C LEU A 137 7.04 -1.50 -9.70
N LEU A 138 5.87 -0.90 -9.48
CA LEU A 138 4.95 -1.25 -8.40
C LEU A 138 3.85 -2.14 -8.97
N VAL A 139 3.62 -3.32 -8.38
CA VAL A 139 2.78 -4.33 -9.01
C VAL A 139 1.61 -4.73 -8.12
N HIS A 140 0.38 -4.54 -8.62
CA HIS A 140 -0.79 -5.25 -8.11
C HIS A 140 -0.78 -6.67 -8.70
N GLY A 141 -0.41 -7.65 -7.91
CA GLY A 141 -0.06 -8.98 -8.40
C GLY A 141 -1.21 -9.98 -8.37
N GLU A 142 -2.25 -9.76 -9.13
CA GLU A 142 -3.35 -10.70 -9.32
C GLU A 142 -3.65 -10.93 -10.80
N VAL A 143 -3.86 -12.19 -11.19
CA VAL A 143 -4.47 -12.50 -12.49
C VAL A 143 -5.98 -12.20 -12.44
N THR A 144 -6.57 -11.88 -13.61
CA THR A 144 -7.99 -11.47 -13.70
C THR A 144 -8.87 -12.46 -14.47
N HIS A 145 -8.34 -13.64 -14.80
CA HIS A 145 -9.07 -14.69 -15.49
C HIS A 145 -10.23 -15.21 -14.63
N ALA A 146 -11.42 -15.28 -15.23
CA ALA A 146 -12.66 -15.62 -14.49
C ALA A 146 -12.67 -17.04 -13.91
N GLU A 147 -11.91 -17.96 -14.53
CA GLU A 147 -11.77 -19.35 -14.09
C GLU A 147 -10.82 -19.54 -12.91
N ILE A 148 -10.03 -18.51 -12.55
CA ILE A 148 -9.10 -18.58 -11.42
C ILE A 148 -9.82 -18.10 -10.15
N ASP A 149 -9.83 -18.95 -9.12
CA ASP A 149 -10.36 -18.62 -7.81
C ASP A 149 -9.68 -17.36 -7.26
N ILE A 150 -10.49 -16.44 -6.72
CA ILE A 150 -10.00 -15.17 -6.20
C ILE A 150 -8.92 -15.34 -5.12
N PHE A 151 -8.93 -16.45 -4.40
CA PHE A 151 -7.93 -16.75 -3.37
C PHE A 151 -6.60 -17.26 -3.94
N ASP A 152 -6.56 -17.67 -5.21
CA ASP A 152 -5.38 -18.25 -5.87
C ASP A 152 -4.74 -17.28 -6.88
N ARG A 153 -5.36 -16.12 -7.15
CA ARG A 153 -4.94 -15.16 -8.17
C ARG A 153 -3.51 -14.66 -8.00
N GLU A 154 -3.08 -14.41 -6.76
CA GLU A 154 -1.74 -13.93 -6.47
C GLU A 154 -0.67 -14.99 -6.75
N ALA A 155 -0.88 -16.25 -6.34
CA ALA A 155 0.03 -17.35 -6.64
C ALA A 155 0.14 -17.59 -8.15
N ARG A 156 -0.99 -17.55 -8.86
CA ARG A 156 -0.98 -17.68 -10.33
C ARG A 156 -0.28 -16.52 -11.02
N PHE A 157 -0.40 -15.30 -10.49
CA PHE A 157 0.32 -14.14 -11.03
C PHE A 157 1.84 -14.32 -10.90
N ILE A 158 2.32 -14.86 -9.80
CA ILE A 158 3.75 -15.16 -9.62
C ILE A 158 4.23 -16.08 -10.73
N GLU A 159 3.54 -17.21 -10.95
CA GLU A 159 3.92 -18.23 -11.92
C GLU A 159 3.86 -17.72 -13.37
N THR A 160 2.80 -17.01 -13.72
CA THR A 160 2.47 -16.72 -15.12
C THR A 160 2.88 -15.33 -15.59
N VAL A 161 3.12 -14.40 -14.68
CA VAL A 161 3.45 -13.00 -14.99
C VAL A 161 4.76 -12.55 -14.34
N MET A 162 4.86 -12.64 -13.01
CA MET A 162 5.98 -12.05 -12.27
C MET A 162 7.30 -12.75 -12.58
N GLU A 163 7.33 -14.08 -12.51
CA GLU A 163 8.56 -14.83 -12.76
C GLU A 163 9.04 -14.69 -14.21
N PRO A 164 8.18 -14.88 -15.26
CA PRO A 164 8.57 -14.59 -16.65
C PRO A 164 9.05 -13.16 -16.89
N LEU A 165 8.39 -12.16 -16.27
CA LEU A 165 8.80 -10.78 -16.38
C LEU A 165 10.21 -10.55 -15.82
N ARG A 166 10.48 -11.05 -14.62
CA ARG A 166 11.79 -10.89 -13.97
C ARG A 166 12.91 -11.65 -14.68
N GLN A 167 12.60 -12.75 -15.36
CA GLN A 167 13.56 -13.45 -16.24
C GLN A 167 13.90 -12.61 -17.48
N ARG A 168 12.92 -11.92 -18.06
CA ARG A 168 13.12 -11.05 -19.23
C ARG A 168 13.84 -9.73 -18.86
N LEU A 169 13.57 -9.20 -17.68
CA LEU A 169 14.10 -7.92 -17.19
C LEU A 169 14.78 -8.10 -15.80
N PRO A 170 15.94 -8.79 -15.75
CA PRO A 170 16.55 -9.19 -14.49
C PRO A 170 17.08 -8.02 -13.64
N ALA A 171 17.29 -6.84 -14.22
CA ALA A 171 17.73 -5.63 -13.51
C ALA A 171 16.57 -4.68 -13.16
N LEU A 172 15.32 -5.02 -13.50
CA LEU A 172 14.17 -4.21 -13.11
C LEU A 172 13.91 -4.31 -11.61
N LYS A 173 13.85 -3.16 -10.94
CA LYS A 173 13.39 -3.09 -9.55
C LYS A 173 11.89 -3.29 -9.49
N VAL A 174 11.43 -4.18 -8.62
CA VAL A 174 10.01 -4.50 -8.46
C VAL A 174 9.60 -4.40 -7.00
N VAL A 175 8.51 -3.71 -6.73
CA VAL A 175 7.79 -3.79 -5.46
C VAL A 175 6.52 -4.60 -5.70
N PHE A 176 6.48 -5.79 -5.13
CA PHE A 176 5.27 -6.61 -5.08
C PHE A 176 4.40 -6.04 -3.97
N GLU A 177 3.39 -5.28 -4.34
CA GLU A 177 2.62 -4.50 -3.39
C GLU A 177 1.56 -5.32 -2.68
N HIS A 178 1.27 -4.94 -1.42
CA HIS A 178 0.18 -5.49 -0.58
C HIS A 178 0.06 -7.01 -0.71
N ILE A 179 1.19 -7.75 -0.63
CA ILE A 179 1.19 -9.20 -0.74
C ILE A 179 0.30 -9.85 0.31
N THR A 180 -0.35 -10.95 -0.05
CA THR A 180 -1.38 -11.57 0.78
C THR A 180 -1.18 -13.06 1.00
N THR A 181 -0.28 -13.70 0.27
CA THR A 181 -0.09 -15.15 0.31
C THR A 181 1.27 -15.55 0.89
N LYS A 182 1.35 -16.80 1.37
CA LYS A 182 2.61 -17.45 1.70
C LYS A 182 3.51 -17.53 0.48
N ASP A 183 2.93 -17.83 -0.69
CA ASP A 183 3.64 -17.93 -1.96
C ASP A 183 4.37 -16.62 -2.30
N ALA A 184 3.71 -15.46 -2.14
CA ALA A 184 4.33 -14.17 -2.36
C ALA A 184 5.39 -13.84 -1.30
N ALA A 185 5.16 -14.17 -0.03
CA ALA A 185 6.14 -13.99 1.04
C ALA A 185 7.43 -14.78 0.78
N GLU A 186 7.29 -16.05 0.38
CA GLU A 186 8.42 -16.92 0.02
C GLU A 186 9.11 -16.43 -1.25
N TYR A 187 8.35 -16.05 -2.28
CA TYR A 187 8.90 -15.53 -3.53
C TYR A 187 9.76 -14.27 -3.33
N VAL A 188 9.30 -13.33 -2.51
CA VAL A 188 10.08 -12.11 -2.21
C VAL A 188 11.26 -12.42 -1.31
N ARG A 189 11.11 -13.29 -0.30
CA ARG A 189 12.18 -13.70 0.59
C ARG A 189 13.34 -14.36 -0.17
N ASP A 190 13.01 -15.28 -1.07
CA ASP A 190 13.98 -16.12 -1.80
C ASP A 190 14.50 -15.40 -3.07
N GLY A 191 13.90 -14.27 -3.45
CA GLY A 191 14.34 -13.43 -4.57
C GLY A 191 15.59 -12.60 -4.26
N ASN A 192 16.15 -11.94 -5.30
CA ASN A 192 17.31 -11.06 -5.18
C ASN A 192 16.93 -9.68 -4.57
N GLU A 193 17.94 -8.79 -4.42
CA GLU A 193 17.78 -7.44 -3.85
C GLU A 193 16.88 -6.50 -4.67
N LEU A 194 16.55 -6.85 -5.90
CA LEU A 194 15.71 -6.02 -6.79
C LEU A 194 14.21 -6.28 -6.64
N ILE A 195 13.80 -7.21 -5.75
CA ILE A 195 12.40 -7.41 -5.41
C ILE A 195 12.17 -7.15 -3.93
N ALA A 196 11.15 -6.34 -3.63
CA ALA A 196 10.66 -6.07 -2.29
C ALA A 196 9.14 -6.19 -2.24
N ALA A 197 8.55 -6.09 -1.06
CA ALA A 197 7.10 -6.13 -0.87
C ALA A 197 6.61 -5.05 0.08
N THR A 198 5.41 -4.51 -0.19
CA THR A 198 4.61 -3.84 0.83
C THR A 198 3.62 -4.81 1.47
N ILE A 199 3.35 -4.63 2.74
CA ILE A 199 2.39 -5.45 3.48
C ILE A 199 1.47 -4.51 4.29
N THR A 200 0.17 -4.72 4.17
CA THR A 200 -0.85 -3.86 4.76
C THR A 200 -1.22 -4.29 6.18
N PRO A 201 -1.75 -3.39 7.02
CA PRO A 201 -2.18 -3.75 8.36
C PRO A 201 -3.33 -4.76 8.34
N GLN A 202 -4.29 -4.64 7.41
CA GLN A 202 -5.42 -5.56 7.34
C GLN A 202 -5.02 -7.00 7.01
N HIS A 203 -4.01 -7.21 6.15
CA HIS A 203 -3.53 -8.56 5.82
C HIS A 203 -2.70 -9.20 6.94
N LEU A 204 -2.09 -8.38 7.82
CA LEU A 204 -1.40 -8.86 9.00
C LEU A 204 -2.37 -9.17 10.16
N MET A 205 -3.39 -8.33 10.37
CA MET A 205 -4.33 -8.47 11.49
C MET A 205 -5.42 -9.50 11.22
N PHE A 206 -5.92 -9.57 9.97
CA PHE A 206 -7.11 -10.32 9.64
C PHE A 206 -6.88 -11.35 8.53
N ASN A 207 -7.76 -12.34 8.49
CA ASN A 207 -7.86 -13.31 7.42
C ASN A 207 -9.34 -13.42 6.96
N ARG A 208 -9.62 -14.26 5.97
CA ARG A 208 -10.96 -14.37 5.38
C ARG A 208 -12.07 -14.71 6.38
N ASN A 209 -11.76 -15.38 7.50
CA ASN A 209 -12.77 -15.69 8.52
C ASN A 209 -13.31 -14.40 9.15
N HIS A 210 -12.46 -13.41 9.41
CA HIS A 210 -12.89 -12.12 9.96
C HIS A 210 -13.84 -11.38 9.03
N MET A 211 -13.71 -11.57 7.72
CA MET A 211 -14.59 -10.95 6.73
C MET A 211 -15.92 -11.68 6.55
N LEU A 212 -15.94 -13.03 6.70
CA LEU A 212 -17.05 -13.88 6.23
C LEU A 212 -17.80 -14.57 7.35
N VAL A 213 -17.18 -14.90 8.51
CA VAL A 213 -17.81 -15.68 9.56
C VAL A 213 -18.70 -14.80 10.43
N GLY A 214 -19.93 -15.23 10.67
CA GLY A 214 -20.94 -14.48 11.44
C GLY A 214 -21.59 -13.32 10.70
N GLY A 215 -21.45 -13.29 9.38
CA GLY A 215 -21.95 -12.26 8.49
C GLY A 215 -20.84 -11.56 7.72
N VAL A 216 -21.18 -11.08 6.52
CA VAL A 216 -20.23 -10.36 5.67
C VAL A 216 -19.91 -8.99 6.27
N ARG A 217 -18.62 -8.67 6.39
CA ARG A 217 -18.14 -7.36 6.83
C ARG A 217 -17.58 -6.58 5.64
N PRO A 218 -18.38 -5.73 4.98
CA PRO A 218 -17.98 -5.06 3.74
C PRO A 218 -16.77 -4.13 3.91
N HIS A 219 -16.57 -3.55 5.09
CA HIS A 219 -15.44 -2.65 5.36
C HIS A 219 -14.09 -3.38 5.47
N LEU A 220 -14.08 -4.73 5.56
CA LEU A 220 -12.89 -5.57 5.46
C LEU A 220 -12.64 -6.08 4.02
N TYR A 221 -13.58 -5.86 3.10
CA TYR A 221 -13.39 -6.25 1.70
C TYR A 221 -12.37 -5.34 1.01
N CYS A 222 -11.27 -5.93 0.57
CA CYS A 222 -10.17 -5.31 -0.17
C CYS A 222 -9.69 -6.25 -1.29
N LEU A 223 -8.94 -5.74 -2.23
CA LEU A 223 -8.24 -6.52 -3.25
C LEU A 223 -6.76 -6.14 -3.26
N PRO A 224 -5.86 -7.14 -3.15
CA PRO A 224 -6.14 -8.58 -3.04
C PRO A 224 -6.93 -8.92 -1.79
N ILE A 225 -7.81 -9.92 -1.91
CA ILE A 225 -8.72 -10.31 -0.82
C ILE A 225 -7.96 -10.93 0.36
N LEU A 226 -8.52 -10.78 1.59
CA LEU A 226 -8.02 -11.47 2.78
C LEU A 226 -7.99 -12.99 2.55
N LYS A 227 -6.86 -13.63 2.81
CA LYS A 227 -6.60 -15.04 2.52
C LYS A 227 -6.88 -15.95 3.73
N ARG A 228 -6.49 -17.23 3.62
CA ARG A 228 -6.54 -18.20 4.73
C ARG A 228 -5.55 -17.83 5.83
N ASN A 229 -5.78 -18.36 7.04
CA ASN A 229 -4.89 -18.15 8.18
C ASN A 229 -3.43 -18.52 7.90
N ILE A 230 -3.16 -19.59 7.15
CA ILE A 230 -1.79 -20.00 6.81
C ILE A 230 -1.00 -18.91 6.06
N HIS A 231 -1.69 -18.16 5.20
CA HIS A 231 -1.09 -17.05 4.47
C HIS A 231 -0.85 -15.85 5.40
N GLN A 232 -1.82 -15.50 6.24
CA GLN A 232 -1.67 -14.45 7.24
C GLN A 232 -0.47 -14.73 8.15
N GLN A 233 -0.32 -15.96 8.63
CA GLN A 233 0.82 -16.33 9.48
C GLN A 233 2.16 -16.18 8.75
N ALA A 234 2.24 -16.59 7.49
CA ALA A 234 3.46 -16.43 6.69
C ALA A 234 3.85 -14.94 6.51
N LEU A 235 2.88 -14.02 6.33
CA LEU A 235 3.16 -12.58 6.30
C LEU A 235 3.66 -12.07 7.65
N ARG A 236 3.02 -12.49 8.74
CA ARG A 236 3.41 -12.12 10.12
C ARG A 236 4.83 -12.60 10.44
N GLU A 237 5.16 -13.83 10.07
CA GLU A 237 6.50 -14.40 10.22
C GLU A 237 7.54 -13.62 9.40
N LEU A 238 7.21 -13.23 8.17
CA LEU A 238 8.10 -12.44 7.32
C LEU A 238 8.44 -11.09 7.94
N VAL A 239 7.46 -10.34 8.44
CA VAL A 239 7.72 -9.03 9.06
C VAL A 239 8.41 -9.17 10.41
N ALA A 240 8.06 -10.17 11.20
CA ALA A 240 8.66 -10.45 12.50
C ALA A 240 10.11 -10.91 12.41
N SER A 241 10.54 -11.47 11.28
CA SER A 241 11.93 -11.89 11.05
C SER A 241 12.91 -10.72 10.85
N GLY A 242 12.42 -9.49 10.72
CA GLY A 242 13.24 -8.32 10.40
C GLY A 242 13.70 -8.29 8.93
N PHE A 243 13.02 -9.00 8.05
CA PHE A 243 13.35 -9.07 6.62
C PHE A 243 13.38 -7.69 5.96
N SER A 244 14.54 -7.29 5.45
CA SER A 244 14.82 -5.91 5.03
C SER A 244 14.17 -5.46 3.73
N ARG A 245 13.57 -6.38 2.97
CA ARG A 245 12.87 -6.09 1.71
C ARG A 245 11.34 -6.21 1.84
N ALA A 246 10.83 -6.21 3.08
CA ALA A 246 9.43 -5.99 3.41
C ALA A 246 9.30 -4.68 4.18
N PHE A 247 8.32 -3.87 3.81
CA PHE A 247 8.09 -2.58 4.45
C PHE A 247 6.61 -2.17 4.42
N LEU A 248 6.29 -1.16 5.21
CA LEU A 248 4.97 -0.61 5.38
C LEU A 248 4.41 -0.08 4.04
N GLY A 249 3.22 -0.50 3.69
CA GLY A 249 2.40 0.10 2.66
C GLY A 249 0.96 -0.11 3.09
N THR A 250 0.29 0.97 3.51
CA THR A 250 -1.00 0.86 4.16
C THR A 250 -2.10 0.35 3.24
N ASP A 251 -2.00 0.64 1.96
CA ASP A 251 -3.10 0.50 1.01
C ASP A 251 -4.40 1.07 1.61
N SER A 252 -4.28 2.22 2.30
CA SER A 252 -5.44 2.94 2.76
C SER A 252 -6.24 3.40 1.55
N ALA A 253 -7.40 2.78 1.35
CA ALA A 253 -8.21 2.92 0.14
C ALA A 253 -9.67 3.25 0.51
N PRO A 254 -9.93 4.51 0.91
CA PRO A 254 -11.25 4.93 1.37
C PRO A 254 -12.31 4.89 0.27
N HIS A 255 -13.49 4.45 0.65
CA HIS A 255 -14.73 4.55 -0.12
C HIS A 255 -15.85 4.98 0.82
N ALA A 256 -16.73 5.85 0.34
CA ALA A 256 -17.91 6.26 1.07
C ALA A 256 -18.79 5.05 1.47
N ARG A 257 -19.43 5.14 2.62
CA ARG A 257 -20.20 4.04 3.22
C ARG A 257 -21.20 3.42 2.24
N HIS A 258 -21.99 4.24 1.55
CA HIS A 258 -22.98 3.77 0.57
C HIS A 258 -22.34 2.93 -0.55
N ARG A 259 -21.07 3.18 -0.91
CA ARG A 259 -20.34 2.43 -1.94
C ARG A 259 -19.81 1.09 -1.42
N LYS A 260 -19.49 1.02 -0.14
CA LYS A 260 -19.04 -0.21 0.52
C LYS A 260 -20.18 -1.15 0.83
N GLU A 261 -21.34 -0.61 1.23
CA GLU A 261 -22.51 -1.35 1.68
C GLU A 261 -23.55 -1.58 0.56
N ALA A 262 -23.17 -1.30 -0.69
CA ALA A 262 -23.99 -1.61 -1.86
C ALA A 262 -23.93 -3.10 -2.22
N SER A 263 -24.87 -3.56 -3.06
CA SER A 263 -24.90 -4.93 -3.60
C SER A 263 -23.64 -5.31 -4.37
N CYS A 264 -22.91 -4.33 -4.88
CA CYS A 264 -21.61 -4.46 -5.56
C CYS A 264 -20.61 -3.55 -4.81
N GLY A 265 -20.23 -3.94 -3.60
CA GLY A 265 -19.39 -3.12 -2.72
C GLY A 265 -17.99 -2.91 -3.28
N CYS A 266 -17.45 -1.67 -3.14
CA CYS A 266 -16.10 -1.34 -3.56
C CYS A 266 -15.04 -2.03 -2.70
N ALA A 267 -13.96 -2.50 -3.32
CA ALA A 267 -12.78 -3.02 -2.63
C ALA A 267 -11.91 -1.89 -2.08
N GLY A 268 -11.49 -1.99 -0.83
CA GLY A 268 -10.59 -1.05 -0.16
C GLY A 268 -10.93 -0.88 1.32
N CYS A 269 -9.89 -0.82 2.17
CA CYS A 269 -10.00 -0.53 3.60
C CYS A 269 -9.48 0.88 3.87
N PHE A 270 -10.20 1.68 4.65
CA PHE A 270 -9.71 2.97 5.10
C PHE A 270 -8.99 2.82 6.44
N ASN A 271 -7.71 2.56 6.40
CA ASN A 271 -6.92 2.25 7.59
C ASN A 271 -5.99 3.39 8.07
N ALA A 272 -5.85 4.49 7.32
CA ALA A 272 -4.95 5.58 7.67
C ALA A 272 -5.05 6.04 9.15
N PRO A 273 -6.25 6.14 9.77
CA PRO A 273 -6.37 6.53 11.18
C PRO A 273 -5.76 5.54 12.17
N THR A 274 -5.67 4.26 11.82
CA THR A 274 -5.30 3.16 12.74
C THR A 274 -4.10 2.34 12.28
N ALA A 275 -3.57 2.59 11.07
CA ALA A 275 -2.57 1.73 10.44
C ALA A 275 -1.32 1.53 11.32
N LEU A 276 -0.73 2.61 11.83
CA LEU A 276 0.51 2.50 12.59
C LEU A 276 0.31 1.78 13.93
N ALA A 277 -0.82 2.02 14.60
CA ALA A 277 -1.22 1.29 15.81
C ALA A 277 -1.45 -0.20 15.53
N SER A 278 -2.05 -0.52 14.39
CA SER A 278 -2.28 -1.89 13.93
C SER A 278 -0.98 -2.64 13.67
N TYR A 279 -0.03 -2.01 12.98
CA TYR A 279 1.31 -2.59 12.80
C TYR A 279 2.01 -2.81 14.16
N ALA A 280 2.01 -1.81 15.05
CA ALA A 280 2.63 -1.96 16.37
C ALA A 280 2.02 -3.13 17.16
N THR A 281 0.69 -3.31 17.08
CA THR A 281 0.00 -4.44 17.71
C THR A 281 0.49 -5.78 17.15
N VAL A 282 0.61 -5.90 15.84
CA VAL A 282 1.10 -7.15 15.21
C VAL A 282 2.55 -7.46 15.62
N PHE A 283 3.44 -6.46 15.56
CA PHE A 283 4.84 -6.65 15.98
C PHE A 283 4.95 -7.01 17.47
N GLU A 284 4.09 -6.44 18.31
CA GLU A 284 4.02 -6.80 19.73
C GLU A 284 3.55 -8.25 19.94
N GLU A 285 2.47 -8.65 19.29
CA GLU A 285 1.94 -10.03 19.34
C GLU A 285 2.95 -11.07 18.86
N MET A 286 3.80 -10.69 17.91
CA MET A 286 4.87 -11.53 17.39
C MET A 286 6.16 -11.46 18.22
N ASN A 287 6.21 -10.65 19.29
CA ASN A 287 7.42 -10.36 20.07
C ASN A 287 8.59 -9.86 19.22
N ALA A 288 8.31 -8.97 18.25
CA ALA A 288 9.25 -8.50 17.23
C ALA A 288 9.32 -6.95 17.16
N LEU A 289 9.01 -6.25 18.26
CA LEU A 289 9.01 -4.78 18.31
C LEU A 289 10.37 -4.18 17.95
N GLU A 290 11.48 -4.91 18.12
CA GLU A 290 12.81 -4.51 17.71
C GLU A 290 12.95 -4.32 16.19
N HIS A 291 12.10 -4.95 15.39
CA HIS A 291 12.08 -4.82 13.93
C HIS A 291 11.06 -3.78 13.41
N PHE A 292 10.26 -3.19 14.30
CA PHE A 292 9.17 -2.28 13.94
C PHE A 292 9.67 -1.02 13.23
N GLU A 293 10.72 -0.35 13.75
CA GLU A 293 11.31 0.83 13.10
C GLU A 293 11.87 0.49 11.72
N ALA A 294 12.55 -0.65 11.58
CA ALA A 294 13.10 -1.08 10.29
C ALA A 294 12.00 -1.23 9.24
N PHE A 295 10.90 -1.90 9.59
CA PHE A 295 9.76 -2.10 8.71
C PHE A 295 9.06 -0.80 8.34
N CYS A 296 8.83 0.10 9.29
CA CYS A 296 8.07 1.34 9.08
C CYS A 296 8.90 2.45 8.42
N SER A 297 10.20 2.54 8.72
CA SER A 297 10.96 3.78 8.50
C SER A 297 12.30 3.61 7.78
N LEU A 298 12.87 2.41 7.72
CA LEU A 298 14.23 2.22 7.19
C LEU A 298 14.29 1.39 5.90
N ASN A 299 13.50 0.32 5.82
CA ASN A 299 13.56 -0.63 4.71
C ASN A 299 13.11 0.00 3.38
N GLY A 300 11.99 0.73 3.39
CA GLY A 300 11.47 1.41 2.21
C GLY A 300 12.45 2.44 1.65
N PRO A 301 12.93 3.44 2.42
CA PRO A 301 13.93 4.38 1.93
C PRO A 301 15.16 3.70 1.34
N ARG A 302 15.66 2.64 2.00
CA ARG A 302 16.80 1.86 1.48
C ARG A 302 16.52 1.27 0.10
N PHE A 303 15.34 0.66 -0.08
CA PHE A 303 14.97 0.05 -1.36
C PHE A 303 14.80 1.10 -2.47
N TYR A 304 14.17 2.23 -2.17
CA TYR A 304 13.95 3.31 -3.14
C TYR A 304 15.21 4.20 -3.35
N GLY A 305 16.27 4.03 -2.56
CA GLY A 305 17.46 4.87 -2.64
C GLY A 305 17.21 6.29 -2.14
N LEU A 306 16.28 6.47 -1.21
CA LEU A 306 15.95 7.75 -0.60
C LEU A 306 16.58 7.88 0.80
N PRO A 307 16.87 9.11 1.27
CA PRO A 307 17.34 9.30 2.64
C PRO A 307 16.24 8.91 3.64
N VAL A 308 16.62 8.41 4.80
CA VAL A 308 15.72 8.19 5.92
C VAL A 308 15.25 9.53 6.51
N ASN A 309 14.04 9.59 7.05
CA ASN A 309 13.57 10.79 7.74
C ASN A 309 14.43 11.07 8.99
N GLU A 310 14.72 12.34 9.27
CA GLU A 310 15.52 12.75 10.43
C GLU A 310 14.67 13.00 11.68
N THR A 311 13.38 13.25 11.51
CA THR A 311 12.42 13.45 12.60
C THR A 311 11.94 12.12 13.17
N PHE A 312 11.37 12.16 14.37
CA PHE A 312 10.88 10.99 15.09
C PHE A 312 9.42 11.18 15.47
N ILE A 313 8.73 10.05 15.61
CA ILE A 313 7.41 9.98 16.25
C ILE A 313 7.46 9.01 17.43
N GLU A 314 6.56 9.20 18.37
CA GLU A 314 6.39 8.33 19.53
C GLU A 314 5.01 7.69 19.49
N LEU A 315 4.95 6.37 19.71
CA LEU A 315 3.72 5.67 20.02
C LEU A 315 3.73 5.34 21.50
N GLU A 316 2.66 5.68 22.20
CA GLU A 316 2.46 5.26 23.58
C GLU A 316 1.49 4.08 23.67
N ARG A 317 1.73 3.20 24.63
CA ARG A 317 0.79 2.14 24.98
C ARG A 317 -0.36 2.77 25.76
N LYS A 318 -1.38 3.14 25.03
CA LYS A 318 -2.58 3.78 25.53
C LYS A 318 -3.79 3.30 24.76
N THR A 319 -4.75 2.78 25.48
CA THR A 319 -6.03 2.35 24.91
C THR A 319 -6.75 3.53 24.27
N HIS A 320 -7.11 3.38 23.01
CA HIS A 320 -7.88 4.36 22.26
C HIS A 320 -9.07 3.67 21.56
N HIS A 321 -10.23 4.28 21.66
CA HIS A 321 -11.42 3.83 20.97
C HIS A 321 -11.47 4.46 19.57
N VAL A 322 -11.54 3.64 18.53
CA VAL A 322 -11.58 4.11 17.15
C VAL A 322 -12.98 4.64 16.84
N GLU A 323 -13.05 5.82 16.21
CA GLU A 323 -14.31 6.42 15.78
C GLU A 323 -15.13 5.46 14.92
N GLU A 324 -16.43 5.42 15.11
CA GLU A 324 -17.33 4.56 14.34
C GLU A 324 -17.44 5.02 12.88
N SER A 325 -17.32 6.33 12.64
CA SER A 325 -17.39 6.91 11.30
C SER A 325 -16.72 8.29 11.25
N ILE A 326 -16.28 8.68 10.07
CA ILE A 326 -15.72 9.99 9.77
C ILE A 326 -16.61 10.67 8.73
N ALA A 327 -17.03 11.90 9.00
CA ALA A 327 -17.95 12.62 8.13
C ALA A 327 -17.29 13.00 6.79
N LEU A 328 -18.03 12.84 5.70
CA LEU A 328 -17.84 13.48 4.40
C LEU A 328 -18.95 14.50 4.18
N THR A 329 -18.86 15.31 3.12
CA THR A 329 -19.87 16.31 2.81
C THR A 329 -21.29 15.70 2.69
N ASP A 330 -21.43 14.58 1.97
CA ASP A 330 -22.72 13.96 1.69
C ASP A 330 -22.82 12.50 2.18
N ASP A 331 -21.82 11.98 2.91
CA ASP A 331 -21.75 10.60 3.38
C ASP A 331 -20.81 10.46 4.57
N THR A 332 -20.40 9.24 4.86
CA THR A 332 -19.41 8.90 5.88
C THR A 332 -18.36 7.93 5.36
N LEU A 333 -17.18 7.95 5.98
CA LEU A 333 -16.17 6.91 5.88
C LEU A 333 -16.22 6.04 7.14
N ILE A 334 -16.09 4.73 6.97
CA ILE A 334 -15.93 3.82 8.09
C ILE A 334 -14.45 3.43 8.17
N PRO A 335 -13.74 3.86 9.21
CA PRO A 335 -12.33 3.51 9.35
C PRO A 335 -12.15 2.02 9.66
N PHE A 336 -10.98 1.50 9.31
CA PHE A 336 -10.58 0.17 9.74
C PHE A 336 -10.56 0.10 11.27
N LEU A 337 -11.14 -0.96 11.85
CA LEU A 337 -11.37 -1.12 13.29
C LEU A 337 -12.39 -0.14 13.89
N ALA A 338 -13.31 0.41 13.10
CA ALA A 338 -14.37 1.30 13.60
C ALA A 338 -15.12 0.68 14.80
N GLY A 339 -15.27 1.44 15.89
CA GLY A 339 -15.91 1.00 17.12
C GLY A 339 -15.08 0.04 17.98
N GLU A 340 -13.92 -0.40 17.49
CA GLU A 340 -13.00 -1.26 18.23
C GLU A 340 -12.00 -0.44 19.06
N THR A 341 -11.19 -1.15 19.83
CA THR A 341 -10.15 -0.55 20.67
C THR A 341 -8.77 -0.93 20.17
N VAL A 342 -7.88 0.06 20.04
CA VAL A 342 -6.46 -0.15 19.78
C VAL A 342 -5.63 0.17 21.01
N ASN A 343 -4.51 -0.54 21.21
CA ASN A 343 -3.66 -0.42 22.41
C ASN A 343 -2.44 0.49 22.22
N TRP A 344 -2.21 0.96 21.00
CA TRP A 344 -1.14 1.88 20.68
C TRP A 344 -1.72 3.16 20.07
N THR A 345 -1.16 4.30 20.46
CA THR A 345 -1.60 5.62 19.98
C THR A 345 -0.37 6.46 19.64
N VAL A 346 -0.40 7.15 18.53
CA VAL A 346 0.63 8.14 18.20
C VAL A 346 0.50 9.29 19.18
N LYS A 347 1.60 9.61 19.86
CA LYS A 347 1.65 10.72 20.82
C LYS A 347 1.67 12.04 20.06
N ARG A 348 0.67 12.85 20.30
CA ARG A 348 0.53 14.22 19.76
C ARG A 348 1.22 15.24 20.62
#